data_00637f79ff8b880b649f494365b35af6
#
_entry.id   00637f79ff8b880b649f494365b35af6
#
_cell.length_a   1.000
_cell.length_b   1.000
_cell.length_c   1.000
_cell.angle_alpha   90.00
_cell.angle_beta   90.00
_cell.angle_gamma   90.00
#
_symmetry.space_group_name_H-M   'P 1'
#
loop_
_entity.id
_entity.type
_entity.pdbx_description
1 polymer ?
#
loop_
_entity_poly.entity_id
_entity_poly.type
_entity_poly.pdbx_seq_one_letter_code
_entity_poly.pdbx_strand_id
1 'polypeptide(L)'
;QFVKKCAVSVNKIAKGSLMMVMLGYVLVAALLAQFIQSSVIVFGIMAPMMIATCNEMKISPSKTLFPLAIVSIATVSALPLGSGATQAAELNGYLEANAYTDFVVQLTDPMKARLPMLIAVMVYCIFFATKFAPDAPVVQTSEMKVRKDNKEALPPFQERAGYIIFILTTLALIFQRQLRVDTWVICLTGAVAMVLFGVLKEREAIEAINWPMAF
;
A
#
# COMPACT_ATOMS: atom_id res chain seq x y z
N GLN A 1 6.22 9.12 -14.11
CA GLN A 1 7.24 8.32 -14.85
C GLN A 1 7.71 7.10 -14.05
N PHE A 2 7.97 7.22 -12.73
CA PHE A 2 8.39 6.09 -11.87
C PHE A 2 7.39 4.93 -11.91
N VAL A 3 6.14 5.22 -11.58
CA VAL A 3 5.05 4.24 -11.57
C VAL A 3 4.94 3.52 -12.92
N LYS A 4 5.09 4.25 -14.03
CA LYS A 4 5.09 3.66 -15.36
C LYS A 4 6.30 2.77 -15.63
N LYS A 5 7.51 3.18 -15.23
CA LYS A 5 8.72 2.36 -15.36
C LYS A 5 8.61 1.08 -14.52
N CYS A 6 8.09 1.17 -13.28
CA CYS A 6 7.83 0.01 -12.43
C CYS A 6 6.79 -0.93 -13.06
N ALA A 7 5.69 -0.38 -13.59
CA ALA A 7 4.65 -1.18 -14.25
C ALA A 7 5.19 -1.97 -15.46
N VAL A 8 5.98 -1.32 -16.30
CA VAL A 8 6.63 -1.99 -17.46
C VAL A 8 7.58 -3.09 -16.99
N SER A 9 8.37 -2.84 -15.93
CA SER A 9 9.28 -3.84 -15.38
C SER A 9 8.53 -5.04 -14.79
N VAL A 10 7.46 -4.79 -14.03
CA VAL A 10 6.59 -5.84 -13.47
C VAL A 10 5.95 -6.67 -14.58
N ASN A 11 5.40 -6.02 -15.61
CA ASN A 11 4.79 -6.72 -16.74
C ASN A 11 5.81 -7.59 -17.49
N LYS A 12 7.06 -7.11 -17.65
CA LYS A 12 8.14 -7.86 -18.30
C LYS A 12 8.53 -9.10 -17.49
N ILE A 13 8.61 -8.98 -16.16
CA ILE A 13 8.90 -10.10 -15.24
C ILE A 13 7.75 -11.10 -15.24
N ALA A 14 6.52 -10.62 -15.21
CA ALA A 14 5.31 -11.45 -15.18
C ALA A 14 4.97 -12.10 -16.54
N LYS A 15 5.74 -11.83 -17.59
CA LYS A 15 5.53 -12.36 -18.95
C LYS A 15 4.07 -12.17 -19.46
N GLY A 16 3.41 -11.09 -19.05
CA GLY A 16 2.02 -10.80 -19.41
C GLY A 16 0.97 -11.62 -18.66
N SER A 17 1.32 -12.44 -17.69
CA SER A 17 0.38 -13.23 -16.90
C SER A 17 -0.19 -12.39 -15.74
N LEU A 18 -1.52 -12.19 -15.74
CA LEU A 18 -2.24 -11.49 -14.66
C LEU A 18 -2.01 -12.16 -13.30
N MET A 19 -1.98 -13.50 -13.28
CA MET A 19 -1.76 -14.25 -12.04
C MET A 19 -0.37 -13.99 -11.45
N MET A 20 0.66 -13.92 -12.28
CA MET A 20 2.02 -13.58 -11.84
C MET A 20 2.13 -12.14 -11.34
N VAL A 21 1.44 -11.21 -12.00
CA VAL A 21 1.34 -9.82 -11.53
C VAL A 21 0.65 -9.79 -10.17
N MET A 22 -0.49 -10.43 -10.01
CA MET A 22 -1.21 -10.49 -8.74
C MET A 22 -0.36 -11.11 -7.63
N LEU A 23 0.33 -12.21 -7.91
CA LEU A 23 1.24 -12.84 -6.95
C LEU A 23 2.31 -11.86 -6.47
N GLY A 24 2.97 -11.15 -7.39
CA GLY A 24 3.97 -10.14 -7.04
C GLY A 24 3.41 -9.01 -6.17
N TYR A 25 2.26 -8.45 -6.54
CA TYR A 25 1.63 -7.37 -5.78
C TYR A 25 1.12 -7.83 -4.42
N VAL A 26 0.54 -9.03 -4.33
CA VAL A 26 0.09 -9.63 -3.06
C VAL A 26 1.25 -9.83 -2.10
N LEU A 27 2.36 -10.37 -2.59
CA LEU A 27 3.56 -10.56 -1.77
C LEU A 27 4.16 -9.24 -1.28
N VAL A 28 4.27 -8.24 -2.17
CA VAL A 28 4.80 -6.92 -1.80
C VAL A 28 3.86 -6.21 -0.83
N ALA A 29 2.55 -6.24 -1.06
CA ALA A 29 1.57 -5.66 -0.14
C ALA A 29 1.61 -6.34 1.23
N ALA A 30 1.69 -7.69 1.26
CA ALA A 30 1.83 -8.45 2.49
C ALA A 30 3.11 -8.09 3.26
N LEU A 31 4.22 -7.89 2.57
CA LEU A 31 5.48 -7.48 3.17
C LEU A 31 5.38 -6.06 3.76
N LEU A 32 4.89 -5.09 2.97
CA LEU A 32 4.74 -3.70 3.43
C LEU A 32 3.82 -3.59 4.63
N ALA A 33 2.74 -4.36 4.65
CA ALA A 33 1.77 -4.37 5.74
C ALA A 33 2.32 -4.88 7.09
N GLN A 34 3.50 -5.53 7.11
CA GLN A 34 4.15 -5.89 8.36
C GLN A 34 4.81 -4.70 9.05
N PHE A 35 5.22 -3.71 8.27
CA PHE A 35 5.93 -2.54 8.78
C PHE A 35 5.00 -1.31 8.89
N ILE A 36 4.08 -1.18 7.96
CA ILE A 36 3.11 -0.08 7.90
C ILE A 36 1.80 -0.55 8.54
N GLN A 37 1.45 0.02 9.69
CA GLN A 37 0.25 -0.38 10.46
C GLN A 37 -1.08 0.00 9.79
N SER A 38 -1.04 0.84 8.78
CA SER A 38 -2.25 1.33 8.07
C SER A 38 -2.44 0.60 6.75
N SER A 39 -3.50 -0.18 6.65
CA SER A 39 -3.92 -0.83 5.40
C SER A 39 -4.24 0.18 4.29
N VAL A 40 -4.78 1.34 4.67
CA VAL A 40 -5.10 2.43 3.72
C VAL A 40 -3.85 2.98 3.07
N ILE A 41 -2.76 3.15 3.85
CA ILE A 41 -1.47 3.63 3.32
C ILE A 41 -0.85 2.58 2.40
N VAL A 42 -0.85 1.31 2.79
CA VAL A 42 -0.33 0.21 1.95
C VAL A 42 -1.08 0.16 0.63
N PHE A 43 -2.42 0.21 0.68
CA PHE A 43 -3.25 0.26 -0.52
C PHE A 43 -2.97 1.51 -1.35
N GLY A 44 -2.88 2.68 -0.72
CA GLY A 44 -2.60 3.96 -1.39
C GLY A 44 -1.26 3.99 -2.13
N ILE A 45 -0.24 3.30 -1.62
CA ILE A 45 1.06 3.16 -2.29
C ILE A 45 0.96 2.20 -3.49
N MET A 46 0.27 1.08 -3.30
CA MET A 46 0.23 -0.01 -4.29
C MET A 46 -0.79 0.23 -5.42
N ALA A 47 -1.93 0.90 -5.13
CA ALA A 47 -3.01 1.07 -6.09
C ALA A 47 -2.61 1.83 -7.36
N PRO A 48 -1.87 2.97 -7.31
CA PRO A 48 -1.42 3.65 -8.52
C PRO A 48 -0.50 2.78 -9.38
N MET A 49 0.36 1.98 -8.75
CA MET A 49 1.27 1.06 -9.45
C MET A 49 0.46 -0.06 -10.13
N MET A 50 -0.52 -0.62 -9.43
CA MET A 50 -1.41 -1.63 -9.98
C MET A 50 -2.22 -1.10 -11.17
N ILE A 51 -2.80 0.11 -11.06
CA ILE A 51 -3.54 0.76 -12.16
C ILE A 51 -2.64 0.94 -13.38
N ALA A 52 -1.40 1.42 -13.19
CA ALA A 52 -0.45 1.58 -14.29
C ALA A 52 -0.10 0.23 -14.95
N THR A 53 0.08 -0.83 -14.17
CA THR A 53 0.32 -2.19 -14.68
C THR A 53 -0.88 -2.71 -15.45
N CYS A 54 -2.10 -2.53 -14.95
CA CYS A 54 -3.34 -2.90 -15.64
C CYS A 54 -3.48 -2.18 -16.99
N ASN A 55 -3.16 -0.89 -17.03
CA ASN A 55 -3.19 -0.10 -18.26
C ASN A 55 -2.18 -0.61 -19.30
N GLU A 56 -0.98 -0.98 -18.89
CA GLU A 56 0.04 -1.57 -19.77
C GLU A 56 -0.41 -2.96 -20.30
N MET A 57 -1.09 -3.74 -19.46
CA MET A 57 -1.62 -5.06 -19.83
C MET A 57 -2.97 -5.00 -20.56
N LYS A 58 -3.58 -3.80 -20.69
CA LYS A 58 -4.93 -3.60 -21.24
C LYS A 58 -6.02 -4.38 -20.50
N ILE A 59 -5.88 -4.51 -19.19
CA ILE A 59 -6.82 -5.19 -18.29
C ILE A 59 -7.55 -4.14 -17.46
N SER A 60 -8.81 -4.38 -17.14
CA SER A 60 -9.58 -3.48 -16.27
C SER A 60 -9.01 -3.47 -14.85
N PRO A 61 -8.70 -2.29 -14.27
CA PRO A 61 -8.25 -2.16 -12.87
C PRO A 61 -9.24 -2.75 -11.85
N SER A 62 -10.53 -2.83 -12.16
CA SER A 62 -11.54 -3.42 -11.28
C SER A 62 -11.25 -4.88 -10.93
N LYS A 63 -10.56 -5.63 -11.80
CA LYS A 63 -10.15 -7.02 -11.53
C LYS A 63 -9.07 -7.15 -10.46
N THR A 64 -8.31 -6.12 -10.23
CA THR A 64 -7.08 -6.19 -9.42
C THR A 64 -7.12 -5.32 -8.16
N LEU A 65 -7.81 -4.18 -8.21
CA LEU A 65 -7.86 -3.26 -7.07
C LEU A 65 -8.61 -3.84 -5.88
N PHE A 66 -9.70 -4.56 -6.10
CA PHE A 66 -10.46 -5.20 -5.03
C PHE A 66 -9.65 -6.28 -4.29
N PRO A 67 -9.03 -7.26 -4.97
CA PRO A 67 -8.12 -8.19 -4.33
C PRO A 67 -6.96 -7.50 -3.60
N LEU A 68 -6.39 -6.46 -4.18
CA LEU A 68 -5.32 -5.70 -3.55
C LEU A 68 -5.77 -5.03 -2.25
N ALA A 69 -6.98 -4.46 -2.21
CA ALA A 69 -7.55 -3.88 -1.00
C ALA A 69 -7.75 -4.94 0.09
N ILE A 70 -8.31 -6.10 -0.26
CA ILE A 70 -8.52 -7.22 0.69
C ILE A 70 -7.18 -7.66 1.29
N VAL A 71 -6.16 -7.86 0.45
CA VAL A 71 -4.82 -8.25 0.92
C VAL A 71 -4.23 -7.19 1.84
N SER A 72 -4.33 -5.91 1.48
CA SER A 72 -3.80 -4.82 2.30
C SER A 72 -4.42 -4.79 3.70
N ILE A 73 -5.70 -5.15 3.83
CA ILE A 73 -6.40 -5.21 5.12
C ILE A 73 -6.02 -6.50 5.89
N ALA A 74 -6.07 -7.66 5.22
CA ALA A 74 -5.90 -8.95 5.85
C ALA A 74 -4.47 -9.23 6.33
N THR A 75 -3.47 -8.58 5.71
CA THR A 75 -2.05 -8.85 5.99
C THR A 75 -1.43 -7.95 7.06
N VAL A 76 -2.11 -6.86 7.47
CA VAL A 76 -1.62 -5.98 8.54
C VAL A 76 -1.51 -6.76 9.84
N SER A 77 -0.37 -6.64 10.53
CA SER A 77 -0.09 -7.30 11.82
C SER A 77 -0.20 -8.84 11.80
N ALA A 78 -0.07 -9.46 10.63
CA ALA A 78 -0.19 -10.92 10.51
C ALA A 78 1.07 -11.68 10.96
N LEU A 79 2.25 -11.08 10.87
CA LEU A 79 3.52 -11.67 11.28
C LEU A 79 4.05 -10.99 12.57
N PRO A 80 4.91 -11.66 13.37
CA PRO A 80 5.49 -11.09 14.59
C PRO A 80 6.61 -10.08 14.27
N LEU A 81 6.38 -9.22 13.28
CA LEU A 81 7.28 -8.19 12.82
C LEU A 81 6.58 -6.83 12.97
N GLY A 82 7.31 -5.77 13.24
CA GLY A 82 6.79 -4.41 13.24
C GLY A 82 5.39 -4.26 13.89
N SER A 83 4.35 -4.21 13.05
CA SER A 83 2.96 -4.02 13.48
C SER A 83 2.39 -5.19 14.30
N GLY A 84 2.79 -6.43 14.03
CA GLY A 84 2.36 -7.59 14.82
C GLY A 84 2.93 -7.58 16.24
N ALA A 85 4.19 -7.15 16.39
CA ALA A 85 4.82 -7.01 17.71
C ALA A 85 4.12 -5.94 18.55
N THR A 86 3.67 -4.83 17.94
CA THR A 86 2.86 -3.80 18.64
C THR A 86 1.57 -4.37 19.14
N GLN A 87 0.89 -5.13 18.31
CA GLN A 87 -0.41 -5.67 18.67
C GLN A 87 -0.32 -6.62 19.87
N ALA A 88 0.74 -7.46 19.96
CA ALA A 88 0.98 -8.28 21.13
C ALA A 88 1.21 -7.43 22.39
N ALA A 89 1.98 -6.34 22.27
CA ALA A 89 2.22 -5.42 23.38
C ALA A 89 0.95 -4.68 23.83
N GLU A 90 0.14 -4.20 22.87
CA GLU A 90 -1.14 -3.55 23.16
C GLU A 90 -2.12 -4.49 23.87
N LEU A 91 -2.23 -5.74 23.41
CA LEU A 91 -3.08 -6.73 24.06
C LEU A 91 -2.63 -7.01 25.49
N ASN A 92 -1.32 -7.13 25.75
CA ASN A 92 -0.81 -7.28 27.11
C ASN A 92 -1.11 -6.04 27.96
N GLY A 93 -0.98 -4.84 27.42
CA GLY A 93 -1.38 -3.61 28.12
C GLY A 93 -2.86 -3.60 28.51
N TYR A 94 -3.74 -4.09 27.63
CA TYR A 94 -5.17 -4.22 27.98
C TYR A 94 -5.43 -5.29 29.06
N LEU A 95 -4.70 -6.41 29.03
CA LEU A 95 -4.81 -7.45 30.06
C LEU A 95 -4.36 -6.91 31.41
N GLU A 96 -3.22 -6.26 31.47
CA GLU A 96 -2.70 -5.62 32.70
C GLU A 96 -3.66 -4.56 33.26
N ALA A 97 -4.20 -3.68 32.39
CA ALA A 97 -5.14 -2.64 32.79
C ALA A 97 -6.45 -3.23 33.39
N ASN A 98 -6.82 -4.45 33.02
CA ASN A 98 -7.99 -5.15 33.56
C ASN A 98 -7.63 -6.18 34.66
N ALA A 99 -6.43 -6.13 35.23
CA ALA A 99 -5.93 -7.02 36.28
C ALA A 99 -5.87 -8.51 35.90
N TYR A 100 -5.83 -8.84 34.60
CA TYR A 100 -5.58 -10.17 34.09
C TYR A 100 -4.07 -10.42 33.98
N THR A 101 -3.45 -10.91 35.05
CA THR A 101 -1.99 -11.14 35.10
C THR A 101 -1.59 -12.59 34.84
N ASP A 102 -2.57 -13.52 34.83
CA ASP A 102 -2.30 -14.96 34.69
C ASP A 102 -2.02 -15.38 33.23
N PHE A 103 -2.29 -14.50 32.28
CA PHE A 103 -2.09 -14.76 30.84
C PHE A 103 -1.27 -13.66 30.19
N VAL A 104 -0.23 -14.07 29.50
CA VAL A 104 0.61 -13.15 28.70
C VAL A 104 0.54 -13.54 27.23
N VAL A 105 0.12 -12.60 26.39
CA VAL A 105 0.10 -12.78 24.92
C VAL A 105 1.53 -12.79 24.42
N GLN A 106 1.93 -13.92 23.84
CA GLN A 106 3.25 -14.05 23.23
C GLN A 106 3.33 -13.34 21.89
N LEU A 107 4.52 -12.94 21.48
CA LEU A 107 4.77 -12.26 20.22
C LEU A 107 4.21 -13.02 19.00
N THR A 108 4.17 -14.34 19.05
CA THR A 108 3.72 -15.20 17.96
C THR A 108 2.23 -15.54 18.00
N ASP A 109 1.51 -15.20 19.06
CA ASP A 109 0.09 -15.60 19.18
C ASP A 109 -0.83 -14.87 18.18
N PRO A 110 -0.66 -13.57 17.93
CA PRO A 110 -1.39 -12.90 16.84
C PRO A 110 -1.13 -13.55 15.48
N MET A 111 0.10 -13.98 15.22
CA MET A 111 0.45 -14.70 13.99
C MET A 111 -0.27 -16.04 13.90
N LYS A 112 -0.22 -16.86 14.96
CA LYS A 112 -0.89 -18.18 14.97
C LYS A 112 -2.39 -18.05 14.70
N ALA A 113 -3.03 -17.03 15.29
CA ALA A 113 -4.46 -16.78 15.12
C ALA A 113 -4.81 -16.32 13.69
N ARG A 114 -3.95 -15.50 13.06
CA ARG A 114 -4.21 -14.88 11.75
C ARG A 114 -3.66 -15.66 10.56
N LEU A 115 -2.67 -16.52 10.77
CA LEU A 115 -1.99 -17.25 9.68
C LEU A 115 -2.93 -18.06 8.78
N PRO A 116 -3.92 -18.80 9.30
CA PRO A 116 -4.86 -19.53 8.45
C PRO A 116 -5.67 -18.59 7.54
N MET A 117 -6.15 -17.48 8.10
CA MET A 117 -6.88 -16.46 7.34
C MET A 117 -5.98 -15.80 6.28
N LEU A 118 -4.75 -15.46 6.66
CA LEU A 118 -3.77 -14.87 5.74
C LEU A 118 -3.54 -15.77 4.52
N ILE A 119 -3.28 -17.05 4.74
CA ILE A 119 -3.05 -18.02 3.66
C ILE A 119 -4.29 -18.12 2.78
N ALA A 120 -5.48 -18.27 3.38
CA ALA A 120 -6.73 -18.37 2.64
C ALA A 120 -6.99 -17.12 1.77
N VAL A 121 -6.79 -15.93 2.33
CA VAL A 121 -6.95 -14.67 1.61
C VAL A 121 -5.93 -14.53 0.47
N MET A 122 -4.67 -14.86 0.70
CA MET A 122 -3.65 -14.80 -0.35
C MET A 122 -3.97 -15.76 -1.50
N VAL A 123 -4.32 -17.00 -1.20
CA VAL A 123 -4.73 -17.99 -2.21
C VAL A 123 -5.96 -17.50 -2.98
N TYR A 124 -6.98 -17.02 -2.27
CA TYR A 124 -8.18 -16.48 -2.92
C TYR A 124 -7.86 -15.30 -3.84
N CYS A 125 -7.08 -14.33 -3.37
CA CYS A 125 -6.75 -13.14 -4.15
C CYS A 125 -5.88 -13.43 -5.37
N ILE A 126 -5.01 -14.43 -5.30
CA ILE A 126 -4.14 -14.79 -6.43
C ILE A 126 -4.89 -15.61 -7.48
N PHE A 127 -5.66 -16.62 -7.06
CA PHE A 127 -6.22 -17.62 -7.98
C PHE A 127 -7.68 -17.38 -8.35
N PHE A 128 -8.47 -16.81 -7.47
CA PHE A 128 -9.93 -16.73 -7.63
C PHE A 128 -10.44 -15.31 -7.86
N ALA A 129 -10.00 -14.33 -7.07
CA ALA A 129 -10.58 -12.99 -7.06
C ALA A 129 -10.57 -12.31 -8.45
N THR A 130 -9.50 -12.50 -9.22
CA THR A 130 -9.38 -11.93 -10.57
C THR A 130 -10.33 -12.56 -11.58
N LYS A 131 -10.82 -13.80 -11.32
CA LYS A 131 -11.77 -14.50 -12.19
C LYS A 131 -13.22 -14.09 -11.94
N PHE A 132 -13.53 -13.77 -10.67
CA PHE A 132 -14.89 -13.38 -10.27
C PHE A 132 -15.13 -11.88 -10.33
N ALA A 133 -14.08 -11.07 -10.40
CA ALA A 133 -14.21 -9.63 -10.49
C ALA A 133 -14.72 -9.20 -11.90
N PRO A 134 -15.65 -8.22 -11.97
CA PRO A 134 -16.22 -7.76 -13.22
C PRO A 134 -15.17 -7.08 -14.11
N ASP A 135 -15.35 -7.22 -15.43
CA ASP A 135 -14.45 -6.60 -16.42
C ASP A 135 -14.59 -5.07 -16.53
N ALA A 136 -15.75 -4.56 -16.14
CA ALA A 136 -16.05 -3.13 -16.17
C ALA A 136 -16.31 -2.60 -14.76
N PRO A 137 -15.76 -1.46 -14.37
CA PRO A 137 -16.10 -0.84 -13.09
C PRO A 137 -17.57 -0.38 -13.11
N VAL A 138 -18.30 -0.66 -12.02
CA VAL A 138 -19.67 -0.18 -11.82
C VAL A 138 -19.72 1.35 -11.77
N VAL A 139 -18.69 1.96 -11.21
CA VAL A 139 -18.45 3.41 -11.24
C VAL A 139 -17.28 3.67 -12.15
N GLN A 140 -17.48 4.51 -13.17
CA GLN A 140 -16.35 4.90 -14.01
C GLN A 140 -15.29 5.55 -13.13
N THR A 141 -14.12 4.98 -13.11
CA THR A 141 -12.92 5.54 -12.46
C THR A 141 -12.43 6.83 -13.13
N SER A 142 -13.35 7.61 -13.68
CA SER A 142 -13.06 8.94 -14.26
C SER A 142 -12.44 9.88 -13.24
N GLU A 143 -12.65 9.66 -11.96
CA GLU A 143 -11.98 10.41 -10.89
C GLU A 143 -10.65 9.80 -10.45
N MET A 144 -10.45 8.49 -10.64
CA MET A 144 -9.12 7.86 -10.61
C MET A 144 -8.44 7.92 -11.99
N LYS A 145 -8.80 8.86 -12.83
CA LYS A 145 -7.91 9.17 -13.94
C LYS A 145 -6.56 9.50 -13.31
N VAL A 146 -5.65 8.51 -13.33
CA VAL A 146 -4.25 8.88 -13.56
C VAL A 146 -4.37 9.93 -14.67
N ARG A 147 -4.38 11.18 -14.25
CA ARG A 147 -4.56 12.34 -15.17
C ARG A 147 -3.79 11.95 -16.41
N LYS A 148 -4.45 11.86 -17.56
CA LYS A 148 -3.76 11.70 -18.84
C LYS A 148 -2.75 12.83 -18.85
N ASP A 149 -1.56 12.51 -18.40
CA ASP A 149 -0.48 13.45 -18.33
C ASP A 149 -0.04 13.74 -19.75
N ASN A 150 -0.65 14.78 -20.31
CA ASN A 150 0.06 15.65 -21.22
C ASN A 150 1.07 16.52 -20.43
N LYS A 151 1.61 15.99 -19.30
CA LYS A 151 2.65 16.68 -18.56
C LYS A 151 3.95 16.46 -19.31
N GLU A 152 4.56 17.56 -19.69
CA GLU A 152 5.95 17.59 -20.12
C GLU A 152 6.78 16.75 -19.14
N ALA A 153 7.70 15.98 -19.67
CA ALA A 153 8.58 15.14 -18.85
C ALA A 153 9.27 16.03 -17.80
N LEU A 154 9.14 15.67 -16.55
CA LEU A 154 9.82 16.39 -15.46
C LEU A 154 11.31 16.46 -15.76
N PRO A 155 11.96 17.60 -15.46
CA PRO A 155 13.40 17.70 -15.54
C PRO A 155 14.08 16.55 -14.79
N PRO A 156 15.20 16.01 -15.29
CA PRO A 156 15.82 14.81 -14.71
C PRO A 156 16.19 14.98 -13.23
N PHE A 157 16.41 16.22 -12.77
CA PHE A 157 16.64 16.51 -11.35
C PHE A 157 15.36 16.28 -10.51
N GLN A 158 14.22 16.80 -10.96
CA GLN A 158 12.94 16.66 -10.26
C GLN A 158 12.47 15.20 -10.24
N GLU A 159 12.70 14.48 -11.35
CA GLU A 159 12.39 13.05 -11.42
C GLU A 159 13.20 12.25 -10.36
N ARG A 160 14.51 12.51 -10.26
CA ARG A 160 15.38 11.86 -9.25
C ARG A 160 15.00 12.25 -7.82
N ALA A 161 14.74 13.53 -7.59
CA ALA A 161 14.28 14.02 -6.28
C ALA A 161 12.98 13.33 -5.86
N GLY A 162 12.02 13.18 -6.78
CA GLY A 162 10.77 12.47 -6.51
C GLY A 162 10.99 11.00 -6.11
N TYR A 163 11.93 10.30 -6.75
CA TYR A 163 12.28 8.94 -6.36
C TYR A 163 12.89 8.87 -4.97
N ILE A 164 13.84 9.74 -4.69
CA ILE A 164 14.53 9.78 -3.39
C ILE A 164 13.53 10.09 -2.28
N ILE A 165 12.70 11.12 -2.45
CA ILE A 165 11.68 11.50 -1.46
C ILE A 165 10.70 10.35 -1.23
N PHE A 166 10.21 9.68 -2.28
CA PHE A 166 9.30 8.55 -2.16
C PHE A 166 9.92 7.39 -1.38
N ILE A 167 11.17 7.03 -1.73
CA ILE A 167 11.90 5.94 -1.04
C ILE A 167 12.13 6.33 0.43
N LEU A 168 12.60 7.55 0.71
CA LEU A 168 12.84 8.02 2.07
C LEU A 168 11.56 8.03 2.91
N THR A 169 10.45 8.52 2.34
CA THR A 169 9.14 8.53 3.02
C THR A 169 8.69 7.10 3.32
N THR A 170 8.83 6.18 2.36
CA THR A 170 8.48 4.76 2.56
C THR A 170 9.37 4.11 3.62
N LEU A 171 10.67 4.37 3.60
CA LEU A 171 11.60 3.89 4.65
C LEU A 171 11.25 4.49 6.01
N ALA A 172 10.95 5.78 6.08
CA ALA A 172 10.53 6.44 7.32
C ALA A 172 9.23 5.82 7.87
N LEU A 173 8.27 5.46 7.02
CA LEU A 173 7.05 4.72 7.43
C LEU A 173 7.37 3.32 7.96
N ILE A 174 8.33 2.62 7.36
CA ILE A 174 8.77 1.30 7.84
C ILE A 174 9.43 1.43 9.21
N PHE A 175 10.27 2.44 9.41
CA PHE A 175 11.02 2.68 10.64
C PHE A 175 10.34 3.70 11.58
N GLN A 176 9.06 4.03 11.38
CA GLN A 176 8.35 5.05 12.17
C GLN A 176 8.44 4.84 13.69
N ARG A 177 8.48 3.57 14.14
CA ARG A 177 8.58 3.23 15.57
C ARG A 177 9.94 3.56 16.16
N GLN A 178 11.02 3.27 15.44
CA GLN A 178 12.38 3.62 15.84
C GLN A 178 12.57 5.13 15.85
N LEU A 179 11.95 5.83 14.90
CA LEU A 179 11.99 7.28 14.78
C LEU A 179 11.08 7.97 15.82
N ARG A 180 10.13 7.25 16.44
CA ARG A 180 9.11 7.79 17.36
C ARG A 180 8.33 8.96 16.73
N VAL A 181 8.02 8.86 15.45
CA VAL A 181 7.31 9.89 14.67
C VAL A 181 6.00 9.31 14.18
N ASP A 182 4.93 10.08 14.32
CA ASP A 182 3.61 9.67 13.86
C ASP A 182 3.55 9.56 12.34
N THR A 183 2.75 8.61 11.85
CA THR A 183 2.56 8.33 10.43
C THR A 183 2.17 9.59 9.63
N TRP A 184 1.26 10.41 10.20
CA TRP A 184 0.78 11.62 9.52
C TRP A 184 1.89 12.67 9.34
N VAL A 185 2.83 12.78 10.30
CA VAL A 185 3.98 13.69 10.20
C VAL A 185 4.90 13.25 9.06
N ILE A 186 5.19 11.96 8.96
CA ILE A 186 6.03 11.41 7.89
C ILE A 186 5.40 11.66 6.53
N CYS A 187 4.10 11.36 6.38
CA CYS A 187 3.38 11.57 5.13
C CYS A 187 3.30 13.05 4.74
N LEU A 188 3.00 13.92 5.70
CA LEU A 188 2.94 15.37 5.47
C LEU A 188 4.30 15.93 5.07
N THR A 189 5.37 15.53 5.78
CA THR A 189 6.73 15.96 5.47
C THR A 189 7.14 15.49 4.06
N GLY A 190 6.81 14.25 3.68
CA GLY A 190 7.04 13.74 2.34
C GLY A 190 6.28 14.53 1.27
N ALA A 191 5.02 14.86 1.52
CA ALA A 191 4.20 15.66 0.59
C ALA A 191 4.75 17.08 0.43
N VAL A 192 5.10 17.75 1.54
CA VAL A 192 5.71 19.08 1.51
C VAL A 192 7.06 19.05 0.77
N ALA A 193 7.89 18.04 1.02
CA ALA A 193 9.15 17.88 0.30
C ALA A 193 8.94 17.75 -1.21
N MET A 194 7.94 16.98 -1.67
CA MET A 194 7.60 16.87 -3.09
C MET A 194 7.27 18.23 -3.72
N VAL A 195 6.57 19.10 -2.99
CA VAL A 195 6.24 20.46 -3.46
C VAL A 195 7.48 21.36 -3.46
N LEU A 196 8.27 21.35 -2.39
CA LEU A 196 9.47 22.18 -2.28
C LEU A 196 10.54 21.88 -3.34
N PHE A 197 10.71 20.61 -3.70
CA PHE A 197 11.61 20.19 -4.77
C PHE A 197 11.00 20.34 -6.18
N GLY A 198 9.79 20.88 -6.27
CA GLY A 198 9.11 21.15 -7.55
C GLY A 198 8.69 19.88 -8.32
N VAL A 199 8.64 18.73 -7.64
CA VAL A 199 8.16 17.47 -8.21
C VAL A 199 6.65 17.52 -8.41
N LEU A 200 5.95 18.21 -7.48
CA LEU A 200 4.50 18.42 -7.50
C LEU A 200 4.22 19.92 -7.39
N LYS A 201 3.31 20.45 -8.21
CA LYS A 201 2.86 21.84 -8.10
C LYS A 201 1.93 21.98 -6.88
N GLU A 202 2.01 23.11 -6.16
CA GLU A 202 1.18 23.40 -4.99
C GLU A 202 -0.31 23.17 -5.25
N ARG A 203 -0.80 23.67 -6.36
CA ARG A 203 -2.21 23.51 -6.75
C ARG A 203 -2.59 22.04 -6.93
N GLU A 204 -1.71 21.21 -7.48
CA GLU A 204 -1.93 19.79 -7.67
C GLU A 204 -1.91 19.03 -6.34
N ALA A 205 -1.08 19.46 -5.40
CA ALA A 205 -1.03 18.89 -4.06
C ALA A 205 -2.34 19.15 -3.31
N ILE A 206 -2.87 20.38 -3.38
CA ILE A 206 -4.14 20.76 -2.74
C ILE A 206 -5.34 20.05 -3.40
N GLU A 207 -5.36 19.98 -4.72
CA GLU A 207 -6.42 19.27 -5.47
C GLU A 207 -6.39 17.74 -5.24
N ALA A 208 -5.26 17.18 -4.82
CA ALA A 208 -5.14 15.76 -4.49
C ALA A 208 -5.71 15.40 -3.11
N ILE A 209 -5.96 16.39 -2.25
CA ILE A 209 -6.57 16.16 -0.93
C ILE A 209 -8.04 15.78 -1.12
N ASN A 210 -8.41 14.61 -0.60
CA ASN A 210 -9.80 14.18 -0.57
C ASN A 210 -10.52 14.85 0.62
N TRP A 211 -10.98 16.08 0.41
CA TRP A 211 -11.66 16.88 1.44
C TRP A 211 -12.85 16.17 2.10
N PRO A 212 -13.71 15.41 1.37
CA PRO A 212 -14.80 14.65 2.00
C PRO A 212 -14.33 13.55 2.96
N MET A 213 -13.08 13.08 2.85
CA MET A 213 -12.51 12.11 3.81
C MET A 213 -11.76 12.79 4.96
N ALA A 214 -11.44 14.07 4.83
CA ALA A 214 -10.70 14.83 5.85
C ALA A 214 -11.63 15.48 6.89
N PHE A 215 -12.92 15.63 6.56
CA PHE A 215 -14.00 16.16 7.38
C PHE A 215 -15.19 15.19 7.39
#